data_94ba9a4f18989f10a4dbc53575a8ad32
#
_entry.id   94ba9a4f18989f10a4dbc53575a8ad32
#
_cell.length_a   1.000
_cell.length_b   1.000
_cell.length_c   1.000
_cell.angle_alpha   90.00
_cell.angle_beta   90.00
_cell.angle_gamma   90.00
#
_symmetry.space_group_name_H-M   'P 1'
#
loop_
_entity.id
_entity.type
_entity.pdbx_description
1 polymer ?
#
loop_
_entity_poly.entity_id
_entity_poly.type
_entity_poly.pdbx_seq_one_letter_code
_entity_poly.pdbx_strand_id
1 'polypeptide(L)'
;AVRERFADVRLIVGCGDLPSEYLEYVVTQLNVPLAYVPGNHDADDFVVQGGLSVDGRWMKLNGIAVAGLGGSQRYKPVGKHQYTDQEMLGRAARLLLTSRIGGRRVDLFISHAPPLGVHDGPDAVHAGFQAFNTFLRTGQPRLMLHGHTHVQRNLATTVTRLHRTQVINVFPYRVIDLEDPR
;
A
#
# COMPACT_ATOMS: atom_id res chain seq x y z
N ALA A 1 -21.24 -14.74 8.84
CA ALA A 1 -20.08 -15.18 8.05
C ALA A 1 -19.29 -13.96 7.53
N VAL A 2 -18.02 -14.16 7.06
CA VAL A 2 -17.17 -13.08 6.51
C VAL A 2 -17.90 -12.37 5.38
N ARG A 3 -18.50 -13.11 4.46
CA ARG A 3 -19.24 -12.61 3.31
C ARG A 3 -20.40 -11.68 3.68
N GLU A 4 -21.16 -11.98 4.70
CA GLU A 4 -22.27 -11.13 5.16
C GLU A 4 -21.78 -9.83 5.79
N ARG A 5 -20.72 -9.92 6.61
CA ARG A 5 -20.13 -8.76 7.29
C ARG A 5 -19.53 -7.74 6.32
N PHE A 6 -19.04 -8.19 5.17
CA PHE A 6 -18.31 -7.39 4.19
C PHE A 6 -18.98 -7.40 2.80
N ALA A 7 -20.33 -7.52 2.77
CA ALA A 7 -21.09 -7.63 1.53
C ALA A 7 -20.93 -6.45 0.57
N ASP A 8 -20.65 -5.25 1.11
CA ASP A 8 -20.49 -4.01 0.34
C ASP A 8 -19.04 -3.76 -0.10
N VAL A 9 -18.08 -4.62 0.30
CA VAL A 9 -16.68 -4.50 -0.13
C VAL A 9 -16.59 -4.76 -1.63
N ARG A 10 -15.88 -3.87 -2.36
CA ARG A 10 -15.68 -3.96 -3.81
C ARG A 10 -14.23 -4.13 -4.22
N LEU A 11 -13.30 -3.94 -3.29
CA LEU A 11 -11.87 -4.08 -3.51
C LEU A 11 -11.20 -4.53 -2.21
N ILE A 12 -10.34 -5.53 -2.29
CA ILE A 12 -9.46 -5.94 -1.20
C ILE A 12 -8.07 -5.36 -1.46
N VAL A 13 -7.41 -4.89 -0.40
CA VAL A 13 -6.06 -4.34 -0.46
C VAL A 13 -5.16 -5.07 0.51
N GLY A 14 -4.02 -5.59 0.02
CA GLY A 14 -2.94 -6.17 0.80
C GLY A 14 -1.71 -5.26 0.85
N CYS A 15 -1.32 -4.84 2.05
CA CYS A 15 -0.18 -3.93 2.26
C CYS A 15 1.12 -4.68 2.66
N GLY A 16 1.29 -5.94 2.26
CA GLY A 16 2.48 -6.77 2.52
C GLY A 16 2.50 -7.47 3.87
N ASP A 17 3.44 -8.41 4.02
CA ASP A 17 3.67 -9.25 5.20
C ASP A 17 2.41 -10.02 5.65
N LEU A 18 1.63 -10.51 4.69
CA LEU A 18 0.46 -11.34 4.93
C LEU A 18 0.65 -12.70 4.20
N PRO A 19 0.35 -13.83 4.86
CA PRO A 19 0.40 -15.13 4.20
C PRO A 19 -0.46 -15.14 2.93
N SER A 20 0.05 -15.70 1.83
CA SER A 20 -0.70 -15.83 0.57
C SER A 20 -2.01 -16.55 0.76
N GLU A 21 -2.01 -17.65 1.53
CA GLU A 21 -3.19 -18.47 1.81
C GLU A 21 -4.29 -17.68 2.54
N TYR A 22 -3.90 -16.73 3.40
CA TYR A 22 -4.86 -15.84 4.05
C TYR A 22 -5.53 -14.92 3.04
N LEU A 23 -4.74 -14.30 2.15
CA LEU A 23 -5.27 -13.41 1.12
C LEU A 23 -6.14 -14.18 0.11
N GLU A 24 -5.74 -15.38 -0.29
CA GLU A 24 -6.49 -16.28 -1.16
C GLU A 24 -7.84 -16.69 -0.51
N TYR A 25 -7.83 -17.01 0.78
CA TYR A 25 -9.05 -17.25 1.54
C TYR A 25 -10.00 -16.04 1.49
N VAL A 26 -9.48 -14.83 1.74
CA VAL A 26 -10.30 -13.61 1.74
C VAL A 26 -10.88 -13.34 0.35
N VAL A 27 -10.09 -13.50 -0.72
CA VAL A 27 -10.56 -13.38 -2.11
C VAL A 27 -11.67 -14.37 -2.40
N THR A 28 -11.48 -15.63 -2.01
CA THR A 28 -12.49 -16.69 -2.22
C THR A 28 -13.79 -16.38 -1.47
N GLN A 29 -13.71 -15.85 -0.26
CA GLN A 29 -14.89 -15.53 0.54
C GLN A 29 -15.67 -14.32 -0.01
N LEU A 30 -14.98 -13.28 -0.45
CA LEU A 30 -15.62 -12.03 -0.87
C LEU A 30 -15.91 -11.97 -2.37
N ASN A 31 -15.16 -12.72 -3.18
CA ASN A 31 -15.28 -12.76 -4.64
C ASN A 31 -15.20 -11.36 -5.29
N VAL A 32 -14.25 -10.56 -4.82
CA VAL A 32 -13.94 -9.22 -5.36
C VAL A 32 -12.44 -9.12 -5.66
N PRO A 33 -12.00 -8.21 -6.55
CA PRO A 33 -10.59 -8.04 -6.86
C PRO A 33 -9.74 -7.77 -5.61
N LEU A 34 -8.55 -8.36 -5.56
CA LEU A 34 -7.48 -8.05 -4.60
C LEU A 34 -6.34 -7.35 -5.32
N ALA A 35 -5.96 -6.17 -4.85
CA ALA A 35 -4.70 -5.50 -5.18
C ALA A 35 -3.72 -5.64 -4.02
N TYR A 36 -2.46 -6.01 -4.28
CA TYR A 36 -1.48 -6.17 -3.21
C TYR A 36 -0.07 -5.72 -3.60
N VAL A 37 0.73 -5.43 -2.60
CA VAL A 37 2.18 -5.24 -2.71
C VAL A 37 2.88 -6.17 -1.72
N PRO A 38 4.13 -6.61 -1.99
CA PRO A 38 4.90 -7.39 -1.03
C PRO A 38 5.42 -6.52 0.13
N GLY A 39 5.57 -7.11 1.29
CA GLY A 39 6.32 -6.57 2.42
C GLY A 39 7.77 -7.07 2.44
N ASN A 40 8.54 -6.71 3.47
CA ASN A 40 9.94 -7.09 3.59
C ASN A 40 10.15 -8.50 4.18
N HIS A 41 9.10 -9.15 4.63
CA HIS A 41 9.11 -10.56 5.06
C HIS A 41 8.56 -11.52 4.00
N ASP A 42 7.96 -11.01 2.94
CA ASP A 42 7.46 -11.83 1.85
C ASP A 42 8.60 -12.42 0.99
N ALA A 43 8.36 -13.54 0.34
CA ALA A 43 9.33 -14.19 -0.54
C ALA A 43 9.53 -13.37 -1.84
N ASP A 44 10.69 -13.55 -2.53
CA ASP A 44 10.96 -12.85 -3.79
C ASP A 44 9.95 -13.22 -4.89
N ASP A 45 9.45 -14.45 -4.84
CA ASP A 45 8.44 -15.01 -5.74
C ASP A 45 7.03 -14.98 -5.14
N PHE A 46 6.78 -14.06 -4.18
CA PHE A 46 5.49 -13.93 -3.51
C PHE A 46 4.36 -13.66 -4.51
N VAL A 47 3.44 -14.59 -4.59
CA VAL A 47 2.26 -14.54 -5.45
C VAL A 47 1.03 -14.95 -4.66
N VAL A 48 -0.06 -14.23 -4.85
CA VAL A 48 -1.38 -14.56 -4.31
C VAL A 48 -2.28 -15.02 -5.45
N GLN A 49 -2.77 -16.26 -5.41
CA GLN A 49 -3.69 -16.78 -6.43
C GLN A 49 -5.00 -16.01 -6.40
N GLY A 50 -5.43 -15.53 -7.58
CA GLY A 50 -6.61 -14.67 -7.69
C GLY A 50 -6.38 -13.20 -7.29
N GLY A 51 -5.17 -12.84 -6.83
CA GLY A 51 -4.76 -11.47 -6.54
C GLY A 51 -3.97 -10.84 -7.68
N LEU A 52 -3.89 -9.52 -7.68
CA LEU A 52 -3.17 -8.70 -8.65
C LEU A 52 -2.09 -7.89 -7.94
N SER A 53 -0.82 -8.25 -8.16
CA SER A 53 0.28 -7.44 -7.65
C SER A 53 0.30 -6.08 -8.36
N VAL A 54 0.30 -5.00 -7.59
CA VAL A 54 0.45 -3.63 -8.09
C VAL A 54 1.84 -3.07 -7.81
N ASP A 55 2.77 -3.89 -7.38
CA ASP A 55 4.13 -3.45 -7.08
C ASP A 55 4.87 -2.92 -8.32
N GLY A 56 5.26 -1.66 -8.29
CA GLY A 56 5.92 -0.95 -9.39
C GLY A 56 5.04 -0.69 -10.62
N ARG A 57 3.71 -0.87 -10.50
CA ARG A 57 2.76 -0.66 -11.61
C ARG A 57 1.47 -0.02 -11.14
N TRP A 58 0.67 0.42 -12.08
CA TRP A 58 -0.70 0.88 -11.82
C TRP A 58 -1.70 0.12 -12.69
N MET A 59 -2.93 0.02 -12.21
CA MET A 59 -4.02 -0.60 -12.96
C MET A 59 -5.37 -0.01 -12.52
N LYS A 60 -6.40 -0.23 -13.31
CA LYS A 60 -7.77 0.18 -12.98
C LYS A 60 -8.56 -1.05 -12.50
N LEU A 61 -9.05 -1.02 -11.28
CA LEU A 61 -9.85 -2.07 -10.65
C LEU A 61 -11.19 -1.47 -10.21
N ASN A 62 -12.30 -2.00 -10.70
CA ASN A 62 -13.65 -1.52 -10.40
C ASN A 62 -13.80 0.02 -10.50
N GLY A 63 -13.17 0.62 -11.50
CA GLY A 63 -13.22 2.06 -11.72
C GLY A 63 -12.13 2.86 -11.00
N ILE A 64 -11.45 2.30 -10.02
CA ILE A 64 -10.41 2.94 -9.17
C ILE A 64 -9.05 2.75 -9.82
N ALA A 65 -8.28 3.82 -9.98
CA ALA A 65 -6.88 3.76 -10.42
C ALA A 65 -5.98 3.46 -9.22
N VAL A 66 -5.54 2.21 -9.12
CA VAL A 66 -4.69 1.69 -8.04
C VAL A 66 -3.25 1.62 -8.50
N ALA A 67 -2.31 2.07 -7.68
CA ALA A 67 -0.88 1.95 -7.90
C ALA A 67 -0.18 1.52 -6.61
N GLY A 68 0.98 0.88 -6.68
CA GLY A 68 1.65 0.43 -5.47
C GLY A 68 3.16 0.33 -5.56
N LEU A 69 3.80 0.37 -4.39
CA LEU A 69 5.23 0.13 -4.18
C LEU A 69 5.41 -0.62 -2.86
N GLY A 70 5.82 -1.89 -2.96
CA GLY A 70 6.08 -2.74 -1.80
C GLY A 70 7.45 -2.53 -1.18
N GLY A 71 7.67 -3.27 -0.09
CA GLY A 71 8.95 -3.33 0.63
C GLY A 71 9.17 -2.22 1.65
N SER A 72 10.32 -2.29 2.34
CA SER A 72 10.73 -1.37 3.40
C SER A 72 12.09 -0.73 3.11
N GLN A 73 12.49 0.22 3.96
CA GLN A 73 13.87 0.71 4.01
C GLN A 73 14.85 -0.47 4.21
N ARG A 74 16.03 -0.36 3.56
CA ARG A 74 17.07 -1.37 3.69
C ARG A 74 17.76 -1.24 5.05
N TYR A 75 17.60 -2.24 5.87
CA TYR A 75 18.23 -2.36 7.18
C TYR A 75 19.20 -3.57 7.28
N LYS A 76 19.28 -4.40 6.22
CA LYS A 76 20.22 -5.53 6.09
C LYS A 76 21.03 -5.39 4.82
N PRO A 77 22.30 -5.85 4.79
CA PRO A 77 23.11 -5.84 3.57
C PRO A 77 22.45 -6.61 2.42
N VAL A 78 21.78 -7.72 2.73
CA VAL A 78 21.00 -8.52 1.80
C VAL A 78 19.62 -8.73 2.42
N GLY A 79 18.61 -8.17 1.81
CA GLY A 79 17.22 -8.27 2.27
C GLY A 79 16.26 -8.26 1.09
N LYS A 80 15.25 -9.14 1.15
CA LYS A 80 14.19 -9.18 0.15
C LYS A 80 13.29 -7.97 0.30
N HIS A 81 12.84 -7.42 -0.82
CA HIS A 81 11.97 -6.22 -0.83
C HIS A 81 12.46 -5.09 0.07
N GLN A 82 13.79 -4.90 0.16
CA GLN A 82 14.41 -3.82 0.92
C GLN A 82 15.15 -2.88 -0.03
N TYR A 83 14.83 -1.61 0.05
CA TYR A 83 15.30 -0.59 -0.89
C TYR A 83 15.93 0.58 -0.14
N THR A 84 16.95 1.20 -0.71
CA THR A 84 17.37 2.55 -0.29
C THR A 84 16.32 3.57 -0.73
N ASP A 85 16.33 4.75 -0.14
CA ASP A 85 15.42 5.83 -0.54
C ASP A 85 15.64 6.25 -2.01
N GLN A 86 16.88 6.20 -2.50
CA GLN A 86 17.20 6.50 -3.91
C GLN A 86 16.60 5.46 -4.87
N GLU A 87 16.72 4.17 -4.56
CA GLU A 87 16.10 3.10 -5.35
C GLU A 87 14.58 3.25 -5.35
N MET A 88 13.99 3.54 -4.19
CA MET A 88 12.56 3.76 -4.07
C MET A 88 12.11 5.02 -4.81
N LEU A 89 12.91 6.09 -4.80
CA LEU A 89 12.64 7.31 -5.56
C LEU A 89 12.61 7.04 -7.07
N GLY A 90 13.53 6.23 -7.58
CA GLY A 90 13.54 5.80 -8.98
C GLY A 90 12.28 5.01 -9.35
N ARG A 91 11.85 4.08 -8.48
CA ARG A 91 10.60 3.30 -8.64
C ARG A 91 9.36 4.21 -8.62
N ALA A 92 9.30 5.15 -7.69
CA ALA A 92 8.21 6.12 -7.56
C ALA A 92 8.11 7.05 -8.77
N ALA A 93 9.25 7.55 -9.27
CA ALA A 93 9.30 8.39 -10.47
C ALA A 93 8.81 7.64 -11.71
N ARG A 94 9.25 6.38 -11.90
CA ARG A 94 8.77 5.53 -13.00
C ARG A 94 7.26 5.29 -12.91
N LEU A 95 6.74 5.02 -11.72
CA LEU A 95 5.32 4.80 -11.49
C LEU A 95 4.49 6.05 -11.82
N LEU A 96 4.94 7.23 -11.39
CA LEU A 96 4.32 8.51 -11.74
C LEU A 96 4.32 8.77 -13.25
N LEU A 97 5.45 8.51 -13.91
CA LEU A 97 5.57 8.72 -15.35
C LEU A 97 4.60 7.81 -16.13
N THR A 98 4.59 6.51 -15.81
CA THR A 98 3.73 5.53 -16.51
C THR A 98 2.25 5.80 -16.28
N SER A 99 1.84 6.24 -15.08
CA SER A 99 0.44 6.60 -14.82
C SER A 99 -0.01 7.85 -15.58
N ARG A 100 0.89 8.86 -15.73
CA ARG A 100 0.61 10.10 -16.47
C ARG A 100 0.52 9.90 -17.99
N ILE A 101 1.37 9.05 -18.57
CA ILE A 101 1.31 8.70 -20.00
C ILE A 101 -0.07 8.10 -20.33
N GLY A 102 -0.67 7.35 -19.40
CA GLY A 102 -2.04 6.87 -19.51
C GLY A 102 -3.13 7.93 -19.32
N GLY A 103 -2.76 9.22 -19.13
CA GLY A 103 -3.70 10.33 -18.92
C GLY A 103 -4.49 10.24 -17.60
N ARG A 104 -4.00 9.48 -16.61
CA ARG A 104 -4.78 9.14 -15.42
C ARG A 104 -4.09 9.59 -14.13
N ARG A 105 -4.91 10.03 -13.20
CA ARG A 105 -4.48 10.23 -11.81
C ARG A 105 -4.66 8.92 -11.04
N VAL A 106 -3.71 8.61 -10.18
CA VAL A 106 -3.82 7.51 -9.21
C VAL A 106 -4.82 7.94 -8.14
N ASP A 107 -5.84 7.13 -7.90
CA ASP A 107 -6.81 7.36 -6.82
C ASP A 107 -6.32 6.79 -5.50
N LEU A 108 -5.77 5.57 -5.55
CA LEU A 108 -5.31 4.80 -4.41
C LEU A 108 -3.85 4.39 -4.60
N PHE A 109 -2.98 4.81 -3.70
CA PHE A 109 -1.61 4.36 -3.61
C PHE A 109 -1.46 3.37 -2.46
N ILE A 110 -0.92 2.19 -2.75
CA ILE A 110 -0.69 1.12 -1.78
C ILE A 110 0.80 0.98 -1.55
N SER A 111 1.23 0.94 -0.29
CA SER A 111 2.61 0.61 0.05
C SER A 111 2.67 -0.36 1.23
N HIS A 112 3.84 -0.99 1.42
CA HIS A 112 4.11 -1.69 2.67
C HIS A 112 4.58 -0.70 3.73
N ALA A 113 5.72 -0.04 3.52
CA ALA A 113 6.24 0.97 4.44
C ALA A 113 5.48 2.31 4.35
N PRO A 114 5.48 3.13 5.42
CA PRO A 114 4.90 4.48 5.44
C PRO A 114 5.77 5.53 4.73
N PRO A 115 5.27 6.77 4.54
CA PRO A 115 6.10 7.93 4.24
C PRO A 115 6.97 8.30 5.45
N LEU A 116 8.16 8.84 5.21
CA LEU A 116 9.04 9.34 6.27
C LEU A 116 8.36 10.45 7.07
N GLY A 117 8.38 10.33 8.40
CA GLY A 117 7.76 11.28 9.34
C GLY A 117 6.25 11.13 9.48
N VAL A 118 5.62 10.13 8.85
CA VAL A 118 4.18 9.88 8.94
C VAL A 118 3.92 8.42 9.26
N HIS A 119 3.50 8.12 10.47
CA HIS A 119 3.23 6.76 10.99
C HIS A 119 4.46 5.83 10.99
N ASP A 120 5.65 6.34 10.77
CA ASP A 120 6.90 5.59 10.78
C ASP A 120 7.48 5.48 12.20
N GLY A 121 8.48 4.62 12.36
CA GLY A 121 9.19 4.42 13.62
C GLY A 121 10.56 5.11 13.62
N PRO A 122 11.15 5.31 14.81
CA PRO A 122 12.44 5.99 14.95
C PRO A 122 13.64 5.09 14.60
N ASP A 123 13.43 3.79 14.44
CA ASP A 123 14.47 2.82 14.13
C ASP A 123 14.58 2.54 12.63
N ALA A 124 15.72 2.02 12.21
CA ALA A 124 16.01 1.77 10.79
C ALA A 124 15.05 0.75 10.13
N VAL A 125 14.45 -0.14 10.93
CA VAL A 125 13.51 -1.15 10.41
C VAL A 125 12.19 -0.53 10.04
N HIS A 126 11.69 0.40 10.88
CA HIS A 126 10.37 1.02 10.74
C HIS A 126 10.42 2.43 10.13
N ALA A 127 11.60 2.89 9.69
CA ALA A 127 11.74 4.18 9.01
C ALA A 127 10.93 4.20 7.71
N GLY A 128 10.22 5.30 7.47
CA GLY A 128 9.46 5.53 6.24
C GLY A 128 10.36 5.98 5.08
N PHE A 129 9.78 6.08 3.88
CA PHE A 129 10.47 6.55 2.68
C PHE A 129 10.22 8.03 2.40
N GLN A 130 11.29 8.82 2.27
CA GLN A 130 11.21 10.18 1.74
C GLN A 130 10.70 10.20 0.29
N ALA A 131 11.00 9.16 -0.47
CA ALA A 131 10.49 8.96 -1.82
C ALA A 131 8.95 9.00 -1.87
N PHE A 132 8.26 8.48 -0.85
CA PHE A 132 6.80 8.54 -0.79
C PHE A 132 6.28 9.95 -0.53
N ASN A 133 6.95 10.74 0.29
CA ASN A 133 6.61 12.17 0.44
C ASN A 133 6.66 12.89 -0.91
N THR A 134 7.67 12.60 -1.73
CA THR A 134 7.80 13.16 -3.08
C THR A 134 6.70 12.65 -4.01
N PHE A 135 6.38 11.35 -3.95
CA PHE A 135 5.27 10.77 -4.72
C PHE A 135 3.93 11.42 -4.37
N LEU A 136 3.62 11.57 -3.08
CA LEU A 136 2.36 12.14 -2.60
C LEU A 136 2.23 13.63 -2.96
N ARG A 137 3.31 14.39 -2.88
CA ARG A 137 3.34 15.80 -3.30
C ARG A 137 3.06 15.95 -4.79
N THR A 138 3.59 15.07 -5.62
CA THR A 138 3.55 15.16 -7.08
C THR A 138 2.33 14.48 -7.69
N GLY A 139 1.99 13.28 -7.22
CA GLY A 139 0.89 12.45 -7.72
C GLY A 139 -0.45 12.77 -7.09
N GLN A 140 -0.44 13.17 -5.83
CA GLN A 140 -1.61 13.55 -5.04
C GLN A 140 -2.77 12.53 -5.16
N PRO A 141 -2.53 11.21 -4.89
CA PRO A 141 -3.62 10.25 -4.82
C PRO A 141 -4.62 10.68 -3.74
N ARG A 142 -5.86 10.23 -3.84
CA ARG A 142 -6.87 10.51 -2.79
C ARG A 142 -6.49 9.83 -1.48
N LEU A 143 -6.12 8.56 -1.56
CA LEU A 143 -5.71 7.74 -0.43
C LEU A 143 -4.32 7.15 -0.63
N MET A 144 -3.59 7.00 0.47
CA MET A 144 -2.46 6.11 0.60
C MET A 144 -2.72 5.15 1.75
N LEU A 145 -2.62 3.85 1.48
CA LEU A 145 -2.76 2.78 2.48
C LEU A 145 -1.41 2.10 2.68
N HIS A 146 -1.04 1.88 3.94
CA HIS A 146 0.20 1.20 4.28
C HIS A 146 0.06 0.32 5.53
N GLY A 147 0.97 -0.62 5.71
CA GLY A 147 1.11 -1.49 6.87
C GLY A 147 2.42 -1.23 7.62
N HIS A 148 3.22 -2.29 7.78
CA HIS A 148 4.57 -2.35 8.33
C HIS A 148 4.69 -1.94 9.81
N THR A 149 4.26 -0.74 10.18
CA THR A 149 4.28 -0.29 11.57
C THR A 149 3.06 -0.78 12.33
N HIS A 150 3.30 -1.61 13.36
CA HIS A 150 2.24 -2.14 14.22
C HIS A 150 1.85 -1.11 15.26
N VAL A 151 0.71 -0.50 15.08
CA VAL A 151 0.21 0.55 15.97
C VAL A 151 -0.40 -0.08 17.22
N GLN A 152 0.13 0.23 18.39
CA GLN A 152 -0.56 -0.08 19.65
C GLN A 152 -1.84 0.76 19.74
N ARG A 153 -2.97 0.10 19.94
CA ARG A 153 -4.35 0.62 19.76
C ARG A 153 -4.69 1.98 20.40
N ASN A 154 -3.91 2.48 21.32
CA ASN A 154 -4.29 3.65 22.13
C ASN A 154 -3.34 4.85 22.08
N LEU A 155 -2.25 4.81 21.30
CA LEU A 155 -1.19 5.82 21.43
C LEU A 155 -0.69 6.45 20.13
N ALA A 156 -1.13 6.01 18.95
CA ALA A 156 -0.59 6.55 17.70
C ALA A 156 -1.69 6.98 16.73
N THR A 157 -1.44 8.09 16.08
CA THR A 157 -2.23 8.55 14.93
C THR A 157 -2.09 7.54 13.80
N THR A 158 -3.21 7.06 13.29
CA THR A 158 -3.25 6.09 12.18
C THR A 158 -3.82 6.66 10.90
N VAL A 159 -4.26 7.92 10.94
CA VAL A 159 -4.80 8.67 9.81
C VAL A 159 -4.19 10.06 9.84
N THR A 160 -3.49 10.42 8.77
CA THR A 160 -2.85 11.74 8.62
C THR A 160 -3.12 12.29 7.24
N ARG A 161 -3.41 13.58 7.13
CA ARG A 161 -3.53 14.25 5.83
C ARG A 161 -2.18 14.84 5.44
N LEU A 162 -1.64 14.39 4.30
CA LEU A 162 -0.42 14.91 3.71
C LEU A 162 -0.74 15.46 2.30
N HIS A 163 -0.66 16.79 2.14
CA HIS A 163 -1.18 17.49 0.95
C HIS A 163 -2.68 17.20 0.73
N ARG A 164 -3.04 16.61 -0.41
CA ARG A 164 -4.42 16.21 -0.71
C ARG A 164 -4.70 14.76 -0.39
N THR A 165 -3.69 14.00 0.03
CA THR A 165 -3.78 12.57 0.28
C THR A 165 -4.10 12.31 1.74
N GLN A 166 -5.05 11.45 2.01
CA GLN A 166 -5.25 10.83 3.31
C GLN A 166 -4.37 9.59 3.41
N VAL A 167 -3.38 9.60 4.30
CA VAL A 167 -2.49 8.50 4.59
C VAL A 167 -3.05 7.69 5.75
N ILE A 168 -3.23 6.40 5.57
CA ILE A 168 -3.86 5.51 6.56
C ILE A 168 -2.98 4.29 6.82
N ASN A 169 -2.62 4.09 8.09
CA ASN A 169 -2.10 2.81 8.55
C ASN A 169 -3.28 1.84 8.72
N VAL A 170 -3.28 0.74 7.98
CA VAL A 170 -4.40 -0.21 7.96
C VAL A 170 -4.28 -1.36 8.97
N PHE A 171 -3.21 -1.39 9.78
CA PHE A 171 -3.01 -2.47 10.77
C PHE A 171 -4.09 -2.49 11.86
N PRO A 172 -4.65 -3.65 12.24
CA PRO A 172 -4.49 -4.96 11.59
C PRO A 172 -5.37 -5.10 10.34
N TYR A 173 -6.49 -4.42 10.24
CA TYR A 173 -7.30 -4.22 9.04
C TYR A 173 -8.27 -3.05 9.19
N ARG A 174 -8.71 -2.48 8.06
CA ARG A 174 -9.72 -1.42 8.03
C ARG A 174 -10.70 -1.63 6.88
N VAL A 175 -11.94 -1.22 7.10
CA VAL A 175 -12.92 -0.97 6.04
C VAL A 175 -12.92 0.54 5.79
N ILE A 176 -12.74 0.92 4.53
CA ILE A 176 -12.57 2.32 4.13
C ILE A 176 -13.56 2.60 3.00
N ASP A 177 -14.30 3.69 3.11
CA ASP A 177 -15.16 4.19 2.06
C ASP A 177 -14.34 5.12 1.14
N LEU A 178 -14.29 4.77 -0.15
CA LEU A 178 -13.61 5.57 -1.17
C LEU A 178 -14.49 6.70 -1.72
N GLU A 179 -15.79 6.64 -1.49
CA GLU A 179 -16.75 7.63 -2.02
C GLU A 179 -16.86 8.88 -1.14
N ASP A 180 -16.29 8.90 0.07
CA ASP A 180 -16.28 10.09 0.92
C ASP A 180 -15.14 11.05 0.53
N PRO A 181 -15.44 12.14 -0.19
CA PRO A 181 -14.44 13.12 -0.64
C PRO A 181 -14.14 14.19 0.40
N ARG A 182 -14.58 14.05 1.66
CA ARG A 182 -14.54 15.11 2.66
C ARG A 182 -13.51 14.89 3.74
#